data_7fad522f904af83b1c44960474bd3d48
#
_entry.id   7fad522f904af83b1c44960474bd3d48
#
_cell.length_a   1.000
_cell.length_b   1.000
_cell.length_c   1.000
_cell.angle_alpha   90.00
_cell.angle_beta   90.00
_cell.angle_gamma   90.00
#
_symmetry.space_group_name_H-M   'P 1'
#
loop_
_entity.id
_entity.type
_entity.pdbx_description
1 polymer ?
#
loop_
_entity_poly.entity_id
_entity_poly.type
_entity_poly.pdbx_seq_one_letter_code
_entity_poly.pdbx_strand_id
1 'polypeptide(L)'
;GSLLWRFYDNNNGSPLKTSIRAIGELKKLLPEGARIAGSCSTGYGEALIKAAFQLDHGEVETMAHYYAAAFFEPDVDCILDIGGQDMKCIKIKNHAVDNVMLNEACSSGCGSFIETFAKSLDYSVEDFAKVALFAKSPIDLGSRCTVFMNSKVKQAQKEGASVGDISAGLAYSVIKNAILKVIKLTDPKQLGNKIVVQGGTFKSEA
;
A
#
# COMPACT_ATOMS: atom_id res chain seq x y z
N GLY A 1 -11.59 -5.98 21.21
CA GLY A 1 -10.54 -7.01 21.25
C GLY A 1 -9.16 -6.38 21.20
N SER A 2 -8.13 -7.09 21.61
CA SER A 2 -6.73 -6.64 21.55
C SER A 2 -5.99 -7.40 20.48
N LEU A 3 -5.06 -6.73 19.77
CA LEU A 3 -4.16 -7.37 18.83
C LEU A 3 -3.11 -8.15 19.61
N LEU A 4 -3.11 -9.48 19.52
CA LEU A 4 -2.19 -10.35 20.23
C LEU A 4 -0.92 -10.63 19.41
N TRP A 5 -1.04 -10.69 18.09
CA TRP A 5 0.07 -11.00 17.21
C TRP A 5 -0.18 -10.44 15.82
N ARG A 6 0.89 -10.12 15.10
CA ARG A 6 0.88 -9.72 13.70
C ARG A 6 2.06 -10.30 12.96
N PHE A 7 1.87 -10.56 11.67
CA PHE A 7 2.89 -11.01 10.75
C PHE A 7 2.82 -10.18 9.47
N TYR A 8 3.96 -9.75 8.98
CA TYR A 8 4.06 -9.05 7.70
C TYR A 8 5.35 -9.47 7.03
N ASP A 9 5.23 -10.06 5.84
CA ASP A 9 6.39 -10.53 5.08
C ASP A 9 6.06 -10.60 3.58
N ASN A 10 7.09 -10.63 2.75
CA ASN A 10 6.95 -10.87 1.32
C ASN A 10 6.66 -12.36 1.08
N ASN A 11 5.68 -12.66 0.23
CA ASN A 11 5.32 -14.03 -0.09
C ASN A 11 6.20 -14.66 -1.20
N ASN A 12 7.05 -13.88 -1.87
CA ASN A 12 7.96 -14.33 -2.93
C ASN A 12 7.26 -15.19 -4.00
N GLY A 13 6.01 -14.87 -4.34
CA GLY A 13 5.18 -15.61 -5.28
C GLY A 13 4.61 -16.93 -4.72
N SER A 14 4.76 -17.20 -3.43
CA SER A 14 4.26 -18.41 -2.78
C SER A 14 3.42 -18.12 -1.54
N PRO A 15 2.19 -17.56 -1.71
CA PRO A 15 1.34 -17.15 -0.60
C PRO A 15 1.03 -18.30 0.36
N LEU A 16 0.80 -19.52 -0.17
CA LEU A 16 0.49 -20.69 0.65
C LEU A 16 1.63 -21.04 1.61
N LYS A 17 2.89 -21.08 1.14
CA LYS A 17 4.05 -21.36 1.99
C LYS A 17 4.24 -20.31 3.08
N THR A 18 4.06 -19.04 2.73
CA THR A 18 4.15 -17.93 3.69
C THR A 18 3.04 -18.03 4.74
N SER A 19 1.81 -18.37 4.34
CA SER A 19 0.70 -18.56 5.27
C SER A 19 0.92 -19.76 6.20
N ILE A 20 1.44 -20.88 5.69
CA ILE A 20 1.80 -22.05 6.52
C ILE A 20 2.81 -21.63 7.59
N ARG A 21 3.85 -20.90 7.22
CA ARG A 21 4.86 -20.40 8.17
C ARG A 21 4.22 -19.49 9.21
N ALA A 22 3.45 -18.49 8.79
CA ALA A 22 2.79 -17.55 9.68
C ALA A 22 1.87 -18.23 10.69
N ILE A 23 1.02 -19.18 10.23
CA ILE A 23 0.13 -19.96 11.11
C ILE A 23 0.96 -20.85 12.06
N GLY A 24 2.06 -21.43 11.58
CA GLY A 24 2.97 -22.22 12.39
C GLY A 24 3.64 -21.41 13.51
N GLU A 25 4.00 -20.16 13.25
CA GLU A 25 4.51 -19.22 14.26
C GLU A 25 3.43 -18.83 15.26
N LEU A 26 2.23 -18.46 14.77
CA LEU A 26 1.10 -18.16 15.64
C LEU A 26 0.78 -19.32 16.59
N LYS A 27 0.75 -20.55 16.07
CA LYS A 27 0.47 -21.74 16.89
C LYS A 27 1.43 -21.91 18.08
N LYS A 28 2.70 -21.52 17.91
CA LYS A 28 3.70 -21.60 19.00
C LYS A 28 3.48 -20.54 20.08
N LEU A 29 2.79 -19.44 19.74
CA LEU A 29 2.53 -18.33 20.65
C LEU A 29 1.20 -18.46 21.38
N LEU A 30 0.29 -19.29 20.88
CA LEU A 30 -1.00 -19.49 21.50
C LEU A 30 -0.86 -20.30 22.80
N PRO A 31 -1.53 -19.87 23.89
CA PRO A 31 -1.55 -20.63 25.11
C PRO A 31 -2.23 -21.99 24.93
N GLU A 32 -1.91 -22.95 25.77
CA GLU A 32 -2.55 -24.26 25.78
C GLU A 32 -4.06 -24.14 25.95
N GLY A 33 -4.83 -24.86 25.13
CA GLY A 33 -6.28 -24.78 25.13
C GLY A 33 -6.88 -23.60 24.35
N ALA A 34 -6.07 -22.72 23.78
CA ALA A 34 -6.59 -21.64 22.91
C ALA A 34 -7.33 -22.21 21.69
N ARG A 35 -8.44 -21.55 21.34
CA ARG A 35 -9.25 -21.91 20.16
C ARG A 35 -9.35 -20.73 19.23
N ILE A 36 -9.22 -21.00 17.93
CA ILE A 36 -9.55 -20.04 16.87
C ILE A 36 -11.08 -20.02 16.75
N ALA A 37 -11.71 -18.90 17.08
CA ALA A 37 -13.16 -18.76 17.08
C ALA A 37 -13.73 -18.34 15.70
N GLY A 38 -12.87 -17.79 14.83
CA GLY A 38 -13.23 -17.41 13.48
C GLY A 38 -11.97 -17.11 12.67
N SER A 39 -12.08 -17.28 11.37
CA SER A 39 -10.98 -17.10 10.43
C SER A 39 -11.47 -16.51 9.10
N CYS A 40 -10.68 -15.62 8.52
CA CYS A 40 -11.01 -14.95 7.27
C CYS A 40 -9.75 -14.74 6.42
N SER A 41 -9.91 -14.82 5.12
CA SER A 41 -8.90 -14.42 4.13
C SER A 41 -9.43 -13.31 3.22
N THR A 42 -8.53 -12.52 2.65
CA THR A 42 -8.83 -11.46 1.69
C THR A 42 -7.67 -11.25 0.72
N GLY A 43 -7.88 -10.45 -0.32
CA GLY A 43 -6.89 -10.16 -1.36
C GLY A 43 -6.82 -11.20 -2.46
N TYR A 44 -5.84 -11.06 -3.37
CA TYR A 44 -5.71 -11.94 -4.56
C TYR A 44 -5.56 -13.43 -4.24
N GLY A 45 -5.04 -13.79 -3.08
CA GLY A 45 -4.89 -15.17 -2.63
C GLY A 45 -6.07 -15.70 -1.81
N GLU A 46 -7.15 -14.94 -1.67
CA GLU A 46 -8.27 -15.22 -0.77
C GLU A 46 -8.83 -16.64 -0.94
N ALA A 47 -9.28 -16.99 -2.12
CA ALA A 47 -9.90 -18.28 -2.39
C ALA A 47 -8.94 -19.47 -2.18
N LEU A 48 -7.65 -19.30 -2.58
CA LEU A 48 -6.62 -20.31 -2.36
C LEU A 48 -6.39 -20.56 -0.87
N ILE A 49 -6.21 -19.49 -0.10
CA ILE A 49 -5.92 -19.59 1.33
C ILE A 49 -7.13 -20.12 2.09
N LYS A 50 -8.33 -19.62 1.76
CA LYS A 50 -9.59 -20.12 2.32
C LYS A 50 -9.74 -21.62 2.12
N ALA A 51 -9.55 -22.09 0.89
CA ALA A 51 -9.67 -23.52 0.58
C ALA A 51 -8.59 -24.36 1.26
N ALA A 52 -7.33 -23.90 1.26
CA ALA A 52 -6.20 -24.64 1.80
C ALA A 52 -6.28 -24.82 3.33
N PHE A 53 -6.77 -23.83 4.04
CA PHE A 53 -6.89 -23.85 5.51
C PHE A 53 -8.31 -24.05 6.01
N GLN A 54 -9.28 -24.25 5.12
CA GLN A 54 -10.71 -24.40 5.46
C GLN A 54 -11.20 -23.24 6.34
N LEU A 55 -10.87 -22.00 5.95
CA LEU A 55 -11.25 -20.82 6.69
C LEU A 55 -12.77 -20.61 6.62
N ASP A 56 -13.33 -20.01 7.68
CA ASP A 56 -14.76 -19.74 7.80
C ASP A 56 -15.26 -18.79 6.72
N HIS A 57 -14.50 -17.72 6.44
CA HIS A 57 -14.90 -16.66 5.52
C HIS A 57 -13.80 -16.28 4.55
N GLY A 58 -14.22 -15.78 3.38
CA GLY A 58 -13.40 -15.00 2.47
C GLY A 58 -14.09 -13.66 2.27
N GLU A 59 -13.37 -12.57 2.32
CA GLU A 59 -13.92 -11.24 2.17
C GLU A 59 -13.34 -10.54 0.95
N VAL A 60 -14.18 -9.79 0.24
CA VAL A 60 -13.73 -8.94 -0.86
C VAL A 60 -12.77 -7.89 -0.31
N GLU A 61 -11.62 -7.74 -0.95
CA GLU A 61 -10.54 -6.89 -0.48
C GLU A 61 -11.00 -5.45 -0.18
N THR A 62 -11.82 -4.87 -1.05
CA THR A 62 -12.37 -3.52 -0.86
C THR A 62 -13.22 -3.42 0.42
N MET A 63 -14.00 -4.45 0.72
CA MET A 63 -14.80 -4.48 1.95
C MET A 63 -13.94 -4.67 3.19
N ALA A 64 -12.90 -5.51 3.10
CA ALA A 64 -11.93 -5.67 4.19
C ALA A 64 -11.21 -4.35 4.50
N HIS A 65 -10.81 -3.60 3.47
CA HIS A 65 -10.24 -2.26 3.62
C HIS A 65 -11.22 -1.29 4.31
N TYR A 66 -12.48 -1.29 3.89
CA TYR A 66 -13.50 -0.45 4.49
C TYR A 66 -13.73 -0.80 5.97
N TYR A 67 -13.92 -2.07 6.30
CA TYR A 67 -14.14 -2.49 7.69
C TYR A 67 -12.96 -2.13 8.60
N ALA A 68 -11.74 -2.31 8.11
CA ALA A 68 -10.55 -1.92 8.85
C ALA A 68 -10.49 -0.41 9.07
N ALA A 69 -10.73 0.40 8.06
CA ALA A 69 -10.74 1.85 8.16
C ALA A 69 -11.84 2.35 9.11
N ALA A 70 -13.06 1.83 8.98
CA ALA A 70 -14.20 2.19 9.81
C ALA A 70 -14.03 1.78 11.29
N PHE A 71 -13.21 0.79 11.57
CA PHE A 71 -12.86 0.41 12.95
C PHE A 71 -12.06 1.52 13.66
N PHE A 72 -11.16 2.21 12.93
CA PHE A 72 -10.34 3.29 13.48
C PHE A 72 -11.01 4.67 13.35
N GLU A 73 -11.71 4.90 12.24
CA GLU A 73 -12.46 6.12 11.96
C GLU A 73 -13.88 5.75 11.47
N PRO A 74 -14.87 5.64 12.40
CA PRO A 74 -16.21 5.20 12.06
C PRO A 74 -16.93 6.06 11.01
N ASP A 75 -16.61 7.34 10.94
CA ASP A 75 -17.19 8.29 9.99
C ASP A 75 -16.26 8.57 8.81
N VAL A 76 -15.42 7.61 8.40
CA VAL A 76 -14.52 7.78 7.27
C VAL A 76 -15.27 8.14 5.98
N ASP A 77 -14.81 9.18 5.29
CA ASP A 77 -15.38 9.65 4.01
C ASP A 77 -14.65 9.04 2.80
N CYS A 78 -13.33 8.84 2.96
CA CYS A 78 -12.48 8.36 1.87
C CYS A 78 -11.34 7.51 2.42
N ILE A 79 -11.07 6.41 1.74
CA ILE A 79 -9.92 5.56 2.01
C ILE A 79 -9.01 5.63 0.79
N LEU A 80 -7.74 6.02 1.01
CA LEU A 80 -6.70 5.97 0.00
C LEU A 80 -5.75 4.84 0.35
N ASP A 81 -5.81 3.76 -0.41
CA ASP A 81 -4.91 2.62 -0.31
C ASP A 81 -3.85 2.68 -1.41
N ILE A 82 -2.56 2.67 -1.02
CA ILE A 82 -1.45 2.57 -1.96
C ILE A 82 -0.61 1.37 -1.56
N GLY A 83 -0.87 0.27 -2.24
CA GLY A 83 -0.18 -0.99 -2.07
C GLY A 83 1.14 -1.07 -2.85
N GLY A 84 1.68 -2.28 -2.94
CA GLY A 84 2.88 -2.57 -3.72
C GLY A 84 2.63 -2.57 -5.24
N GLN A 85 1.46 -3.00 -5.69
CA GLN A 85 1.15 -3.22 -7.12
C GLN A 85 -0.06 -2.44 -7.61
N ASP A 86 -0.94 -2.03 -6.73
CA ASP A 86 -2.16 -1.30 -7.05
C ASP A 86 -2.36 -0.12 -6.11
N MET A 87 -3.29 0.74 -6.47
CA MET A 87 -3.83 1.76 -5.60
C MET A 87 -5.33 1.86 -5.77
N LYS A 88 -6.00 2.13 -4.67
CA LYS A 88 -7.45 2.25 -4.58
C LYS A 88 -7.84 3.54 -3.87
N CYS A 89 -8.87 4.18 -4.37
CA CYS A 89 -9.58 5.21 -3.61
C CYS A 89 -11.02 4.75 -3.43
N ILE A 90 -11.41 4.53 -2.18
CA ILE A 90 -12.75 4.04 -1.82
C ILE A 90 -13.48 5.21 -1.18
N LYS A 91 -14.54 5.67 -1.82
CA LYS A 91 -15.43 6.70 -1.27
C LYS A 91 -16.53 6.07 -0.47
N ILE A 92 -16.75 6.63 0.72
CA ILE A 92 -17.77 6.17 1.66
C ILE A 92 -18.86 7.23 1.75
N LYS A 93 -20.11 6.78 1.77
CA LYS A 93 -21.28 7.62 1.96
C LYS A 93 -22.33 6.87 2.76
N ASN A 94 -22.84 7.51 3.79
CA ASN A 94 -23.85 6.90 4.68
C ASN A 94 -23.39 5.54 5.23
N HIS A 95 -22.12 5.45 5.68
CA HIS A 95 -21.50 4.22 6.20
C HIS A 95 -21.51 3.03 5.22
N ALA A 96 -21.49 3.31 3.93
CA ALA A 96 -21.40 2.29 2.89
C ALA A 96 -20.40 2.70 1.80
N VAL A 97 -19.80 1.72 1.14
CA VAL A 97 -18.95 1.96 -0.03
C VAL A 97 -19.83 2.50 -1.17
N ASP A 98 -19.58 3.75 -1.57
CA ASP A 98 -20.31 4.46 -2.62
C ASP A 98 -19.63 4.31 -3.99
N ASN A 99 -18.30 4.47 -4.02
CA ASN A 99 -17.52 4.39 -5.26
C ASN A 99 -16.12 3.87 -4.99
N VAL A 100 -15.59 3.11 -5.94
CA VAL A 100 -14.23 2.57 -5.90
C VAL A 100 -13.50 2.93 -7.18
N MET A 101 -12.40 3.64 -7.07
CA MET A 101 -11.50 3.96 -8.17
C MET A 101 -10.22 3.16 -8.01
N LEU A 102 -9.87 2.39 -9.03
CA LEU A 102 -8.74 1.47 -9.03
C LEU A 102 -7.71 1.88 -10.09
N ASN A 103 -6.45 1.65 -9.79
CA ASN A 103 -5.38 1.64 -10.77
C ASN A 103 -4.58 0.34 -10.65
N GLU A 104 -5.02 -0.67 -11.37
CA GLU A 104 -4.33 -1.97 -11.49
C GLU A 104 -3.42 -2.02 -12.73
N ALA A 105 -3.68 -1.15 -13.71
CA ALA A 105 -3.03 -1.22 -15.01
C ALA A 105 -1.61 -0.62 -15.05
N CYS A 106 -1.19 0.10 -14.02
CA CYS A 106 0.08 0.81 -14.04
C CYS A 106 0.73 0.86 -12.65
N SER A 107 1.80 0.10 -12.50
CA SER A 107 2.63 0.11 -11.27
C SER A 107 3.36 1.44 -11.01
N SER A 108 3.28 2.41 -11.93
CA SER A 108 4.01 3.68 -11.84
C SER A 108 3.58 4.61 -10.71
N GLY A 109 2.59 4.23 -9.93
CA GLY A 109 2.13 4.97 -8.76
C GLY A 109 2.11 4.13 -7.49
N CYS A 110 2.67 2.93 -7.50
CA CYS A 110 2.59 1.97 -6.40
C CYS A 110 3.95 1.73 -5.76
N GLY A 111 3.97 1.06 -4.62
CA GLY A 111 5.19 0.82 -3.84
C GLY A 111 6.28 0.05 -4.58
N SER A 112 5.93 -0.91 -5.47
CA SER A 112 6.90 -1.65 -6.29
C SER A 112 7.73 -0.76 -7.21
N PHE A 113 7.18 0.38 -7.61
CA PHE A 113 7.91 1.38 -8.39
C PHE A 113 9.03 2.03 -7.57
N ILE A 114 8.71 2.43 -6.32
CA ILE A 114 9.71 2.99 -5.39
C ILE A 114 10.77 1.93 -5.06
N GLU A 115 10.36 0.69 -4.80
CA GLU A 115 11.27 -0.43 -4.54
C GLU A 115 12.24 -0.69 -5.69
N THR A 116 11.75 -0.63 -6.94
CA THR A 116 12.59 -0.81 -8.13
C THR A 116 13.68 0.27 -8.22
N PHE A 117 13.33 1.52 -7.93
CA PHE A 117 14.32 2.60 -7.91
C PHE A 117 15.29 2.49 -6.74
N ALA A 118 14.82 2.19 -5.54
CA ALA A 118 15.67 1.97 -4.38
C ALA A 118 16.74 0.91 -4.70
N LYS A 119 16.32 -0.25 -5.22
CA LYS A 119 17.23 -1.32 -5.65
C LYS A 119 18.23 -0.89 -6.74
N SER A 120 17.78 -0.09 -7.72
CA SER A 120 18.65 0.39 -8.79
C SER A 120 19.72 1.38 -8.32
N LEU A 121 19.57 1.92 -7.14
CA LEU A 121 20.47 2.85 -6.47
C LEU A 121 21.21 2.21 -5.29
N ASP A 122 21.13 0.88 -5.14
CA ASP A 122 21.74 0.09 -4.05
C ASP A 122 21.26 0.50 -2.65
N TYR A 123 19.99 0.89 -2.53
CA TYR A 123 19.33 1.21 -1.26
C TYR A 123 18.29 0.16 -0.87
N SER A 124 18.14 -0.08 0.44
CA SER A 124 16.91 -0.68 0.97
C SER A 124 15.74 0.30 0.78
N VAL A 125 14.51 -0.19 0.76
CA VAL A 125 13.32 0.69 0.64
C VAL A 125 13.23 1.64 1.83
N GLU A 126 13.54 1.15 3.01
CA GLU A 126 13.55 1.89 4.26
C GLU A 126 14.59 3.02 4.26
N ASP A 127 15.83 2.73 3.84
CA ASP A 127 16.88 3.75 3.80
C ASP A 127 16.63 4.75 2.67
N PHE A 128 16.05 4.29 1.56
CA PHE A 128 15.65 5.17 0.47
C PHE A 128 14.55 6.15 0.90
N ALA A 129 13.59 5.72 1.71
CA ALA A 129 12.59 6.59 2.29
C ALA A 129 13.21 7.59 3.28
N LYS A 130 14.13 7.15 4.15
CA LYS A 130 14.80 8.03 5.13
C LYS A 130 15.60 9.15 4.46
N VAL A 131 16.35 8.86 3.40
CA VAL A 131 17.14 9.92 2.74
C VAL A 131 16.27 10.97 2.05
N ALA A 132 15.02 10.64 1.71
CA ALA A 132 14.06 11.58 1.16
C ALA A 132 13.70 12.73 2.12
N LEU A 133 13.71 12.45 3.44
CA LEU A 133 13.44 13.47 4.47
C LEU A 133 14.48 14.58 4.50
N PHE A 134 15.66 14.34 3.96
CA PHE A 134 16.77 15.31 3.91
C PHE A 134 16.94 15.94 2.52
N ALA A 135 15.97 15.74 1.61
CA ALA A 135 15.98 16.33 0.28
C ALA A 135 15.95 17.85 0.37
N LYS A 136 16.85 18.51 -0.35
CA LYS A 136 16.93 19.98 -0.43
C LYS A 136 16.17 20.52 -1.64
N SER A 137 16.14 19.77 -2.72
CA SER A 137 15.50 20.13 -3.97
C SER A 137 14.91 18.90 -4.66
N PRO A 138 13.76 18.40 -4.16
CA PRO A 138 13.10 17.23 -4.74
C PRO A 138 12.87 17.40 -6.24
N ILE A 139 13.27 16.42 -7.04
CA ILE A 139 13.11 16.48 -8.49
C ILE A 139 11.64 16.38 -8.89
N ASP A 140 11.18 17.21 -9.82
CA ASP A 140 9.81 17.09 -10.35
C ASP A 140 9.73 16.03 -11.45
N LEU A 141 9.28 14.85 -11.08
CA LEU A 141 9.04 13.74 -12.00
C LEU A 141 7.67 13.83 -12.70
N GLY A 142 6.80 14.71 -12.20
CA GLY A 142 5.43 14.84 -12.67
C GLY A 142 4.58 13.61 -12.32
N SER A 143 3.50 13.40 -13.09
CA SER A 143 2.56 12.28 -12.96
C SER A 143 2.55 11.42 -14.24
N ARG A 144 3.73 11.04 -14.75
CA ARG A 144 3.86 10.32 -16.03
C ARG A 144 4.07 8.83 -15.85
N CYS A 145 4.03 8.10 -16.95
CA CYS A 145 4.35 6.66 -17.00
C CYS A 145 5.80 6.40 -16.53
N THR A 146 6.02 5.24 -15.91
CA THR A 146 7.30 4.74 -15.38
C THR A 146 8.47 4.89 -16.36
N VAL A 147 8.22 4.62 -17.65
CA VAL A 147 9.26 4.71 -18.69
C VAL A 147 9.83 6.13 -18.79
N PHE A 148 8.96 7.14 -18.76
CA PHE A 148 9.38 8.54 -18.80
C PHE A 148 10.04 8.99 -17.49
N MET A 149 9.61 8.44 -16.35
CA MET A 149 10.23 8.74 -15.07
C MET A 149 11.64 8.17 -14.98
N ASN A 150 11.89 6.95 -15.50
CA ASN A 150 13.23 6.38 -15.61
C ASN A 150 14.20 7.31 -16.33
N SER A 151 13.78 7.86 -17.48
CA SER A 151 14.63 8.78 -18.25
C SER A 151 14.91 10.06 -17.47
N LYS A 152 13.90 10.62 -16.78
CA LYS A 152 14.09 11.83 -15.96
C LYS A 152 15.00 11.58 -14.76
N VAL A 153 14.85 10.43 -14.07
CA VAL A 153 15.76 10.08 -12.96
C VAL A 153 17.19 9.96 -13.44
N LYS A 154 17.43 9.25 -14.57
CA LYS A 154 18.77 9.14 -15.14
C LYS A 154 19.36 10.49 -15.53
N GLN A 155 18.54 11.41 -16.04
CA GLN A 155 18.98 12.75 -16.34
C GLN A 155 19.32 13.54 -15.07
N ALA A 156 18.45 13.51 -14.06
CA ALA A 156 18.70 14.17 -12.78
C ALA A 156 20.01 13.67 -12.13
N GLN A 157 20.28 12.35 -12.20
CA GLN A 157 21.56 11.79 -11.75
C GLN A 157 22.76 12.38 -12.47
N LYS A 158 22.69 12.52 -13.81
CA LYS A 158 23.75 13.16 -14.60
C LYS A 158 23.95 14.64 -14.28
N GLU A 159 22.88 15.30 -13.87
CA GLU A 159 22.86 16.70 -13.45
C GLU A 159 23.29 16.89 -11.98
N GLY A 160 23.60 15.80 -11.27
CA GLY A 160 24.12 15.83 -9.90
C GLY A 160 23.05 15.86 -8.81
N ALA A 161 21.79 15.49 -9.12
CA ALA A 161 20.76 15.37 -8.10
C ALA A 161 21.15 14.31 -7.05
N SER A 162 20.91 14.63 -5.78
CA SER A 162 21.16 13.70 -4.68
C SER A 162 20.15 12.54 -4.68
N VAL A 163 20.53 11.42 -4.08
CA VAL A 163 19.59 10.28 -3.89
C VAL A 163 18.37 10.73 -3.08
N GLY A 164 18.54 11.62 -2.10
CA GLY A 164 17.43 12.19 -1.34
C GLY A 164 16.45 12.98 -2.21
N ASP A 165 16.96 13.82 -3.13
CA ASP A 165 16.10 14.60 -4.03
C ASP A 165 15.34 13.70 -5.03
N ILE A 166 15.98 12.62 -5.47
CA ILE A 166 15.34 11.60 -6.33
C ILE A 166 14.26 10.85 -5.56
N SER A 167 14.56 10.39 -4.35
CA SER A 167 13.61 9.65 -3.51
C SER A 167 12.39 10.49 -3.16
N ALA A 168 12.58 11.74 -2.71
CA ALA A 168 11.48 12.66 -2.44
C ALA A 168 10.65 12.95 -3.71
N GLY A 169 11.30 13.14 -4.86
CA GLY A 169 10.62 13.34 -6.13
C GLY A 169 9.75 12.14 -6.53
N LEU A 170 10.20 10.92 -6.24
CA LEU A 170 9.41 9.71 -6.46
C LEU A 170 8.21 9.63 -5.52
N ALA A 171 8.39 9.92 -4.22
CA ALA A 171 7.30 9.96 -3.26
C ALA A 171 6.20 10.96 -3.70
N TYR A 172 6.58 12.20 -4.05
CA TYR A 172 5.64 13.17 -4.61
C TYR A 172 4.94 12.68 -5.88
N SER A 173 5.67 12.01 -6.76
CA SER A 173 5.10 11.50 -8.01
C SER A 173 4.04 10.43 -7.77
N VAL A 174 4.25 9.53 -6.80
CA VAL A 174 3.26 8.50 -6.40
C VAL A 174 1.97 9.17 -5.93
N ILE A 175 2.06 10.13 -5.03
CA ILE A 175 0.89 10.85 -4.52
C ILE A 175 0.21 11.68 -5.62
N LYS A 176 0.98 12.39 -6.47
CA LYS A 176 0.43 13.09 -7.63
C LYS A 176 -0.33 12.15 -8.58
N ASN A 177 0.19 10.94 -8.81
CA ASN A 177 -0.50 9.94 -9.64
C ASN A 177 -1.82 9.48 -8.99
N ALA A 178 -1.83 9.20 -7.68
CA ALA A 178 -3.04 8.84 -6.97
C ALA A 178 -4.11 9.94 -7.11
N ILE A 179 -3.75 11.17 -6.81
CA ILE A 179 -4.68 12.31 -6.80
C ILE A 179 -5.17 12.65 -8.22
N LEU A 180 -4.25 12.80 -9.17
CA LEU A 180 -4.58 13.35 -10.49
C LEU A 180 -5.06 12.32 -11.50
N LYS A 181 -4.62 11.07 -11.39
CA LYS A 181 -4.95 10.03 -12.39
C LYS A 181 -5.96 9.02 -11.91
N VAL A 182 -5.84 8.57 -10.66
CA VAL A 182 -6.76 7.57 -10.12
C VAL A 182 -8.03 8.25 -9.64
N ILE A 183 -7.89 9.20 -8.73
CA ILE A 183 -9.02 9.91 -8.14
C ILE A 183 -9.59 10.96 -9.12
N LYS A 184 -8.73 11.50 -10.02
CA LYS A 184 -9.06 12.62 -10.93
C LYS A 184 -9.61 13.81 -10.16
N LEU A 185 -8.99 14.11 -9.04
CA LEU A 185 -9.42 15.14 -8.09
C LEU A 185 -9.37 16.52 -8.76
N THR A 186 -10.49 17.19 -8.80
CA THR A 186 -10.61 18.57 -9.28
C THR A 186 -10.83 19.56 -8.14
N ASP A 187 -11.43 19.09 -7.04
CA ASP A 187 -11.67 19.86 -5.83
C ASP A 187 -11.32 18.99 -4.61
N PRO A 188 -10.42 19.44 -3.71
CA PRO A 188 -10.09 18.71 -2.47
C PRO A 188 -11.30 18.31 -1.63
N LYS A 189 -12.37 19.09 -1.65
CA LYS A 189 -13.61 18.79 -0.93
C LYS A 189 -14.28 17.48 -1.35
N GLN A 190 -13.94 16.97 -2.55
CA GLN A 190 -14.46 15.69 -3.04
C GLN A 190 -13.94 14.48 -2.25
N LEU A 191 -12.86 14.63 -1.47
CA LEU A 191 -12.34 13.56 -0.60
C LEU A 191 -13.07 13.47 0.74
N GLY A 192 -13.87 14.48 1.07
CA GLY A 192 -14.47 14.60 2.41
C GLY A 192 -13.51 15.20 3.43
N ASN A 193 -13.86 15.06 4.70
CA ASN A 193 -13.09 15.63 5.82
C ASN A 193 -12.31 14.57 6.60
N LYS A 194 -12.75 13.31 6.55
CA LYS A 194 -12.17 12.18 7.27
C LYS A 194 -11.57 11.18 6.29
N ILE A 195 -10.26 11.29 6.10
CA ILE A 195 -9.51 10.50 5.12
C ILE A 195 -8.62 9.50 5.87
N VAL A 196 -8.78 8.22 5.59
CA VAL A 196 -7.89 7.17 6.07
C VAL A 196 -6.92 6.81 4.95
N VAL A 197 -5.62 6.81 5.25
CA VAL A 197 -4.58 6.33 4.36
C VAL A 197 -4.08 4.97 4.83
N GLN A 198 -3.85 4.05 3.91
CA GLN A 198 -3.38 2.70 4.20
C GLN A 198 -2.55 2.12 3.06
N GLY A 199 -1.95 0.96 3.29
CA GLY A 199 -1.02 0.33 2.36
C GLY A 199 0.45 0.53 2.72
N GLY A 200 1.29 -0.34 2.16
CA GLY A 200 2.71 -0.39 2.49
C GLY A 200 3.48 0.90 2.17
N THR A 201 3.04 1.62 1.14
CA THR A 201 3.66 2.87 0.70
C THR A 201 3.59 3.97 1.77
N PHE A 202 2.51 4.00 2.56
CA PHE A 202 2.35 4.98 3.66
C PHE A 202 3.14 4.63 4.93
N LYS A 203 3.96 3.57 4.92
CA LYS A 203 4.97 3.34 5.97
C LYS A 203 6.21 4.22 5.78
N SER A 204 6.38 4.82 4.61
CA SER A 204 7.40 5.83 4.36
C SER A 204 7.06 7.10 5.14
N GLU A 205 8.06 7.67 5.81
CA GLU A 205 7.94 8.95 6.52
C GLU A 205 8.11 10.16 5.58
N ALA A 206 8.44 9.89 4.30
CA ALA A 206 8.65 10.89 3.26
C ALA A 206 7.43 11.13 2.40
#